data_9ca3e38e9cc72c2e2a8797e0545763b6
#
_entry.id   9ca3e38e9cc72c2e2a8797e0545763b6
#
_cell.length_a   1.000
_cell.length_b   1.000
_cell.length_c   1.000
_cell.angle_alpha   90.00
_cell.angle_beta   90.00
_cell.angle_gamma   90.00
#
_symmetry.space_group_name_H-M   'P 1'
#
loop_
_entity.id
_entity.type
_entity.pdbx_description
1 polymer ?
#
loop_
_entity_poly.entity_id
_entity_poly.type
_entity_poly.pdbx_seq_one_letter_code
_entity_poly.pdbx_strand_id
1 'polypeptide(L)'
;MRCLRGGVTAAAVLILGVTGCTQQTPGAGGPEGSAGDGHAVSPLDNPDGTKPGLAPLTSAADRARGRALIEKVATKGRGPKTGYERDKFGYAWMDSVPGDVPYAHNGCDTRNDLLRRDGQDVRFRKGSTCVVVSMTLHDPYTGKTIEWTKSRATTVQIDHVMPLSYDWQMGASRWSKDKREAIANDPLNLIPVDGPTNGAKSDSGPATWLPPDKGIRCAYVVRFAQVSLKYALPVTAADKQMMLGQCA
;
A
#
# COMPACT_ATOMS: atom_id res chain seq x y z
N MET A 1 44.88 -36.62 -70.45
CA MET A 1 45.57 -35.38 -70.85
C MET A 1 45.59 -34.46 -69.61
N ARG A 2 46.79 -34.33 -69.03
CA ARG A 2 47.62 -33.11 -69.00
C ARG A 2 46.81 -31.89 -68.48
N CYS A 3 47.15 -31.11 -67.53
CA CYS A 3 48.37 -30.69 -66.80
C CYS A 3 47.90 -29.76 -65.69
N LEU A 4 48.47 -29.77 -64.56
CA LEU A 4 49.67 -29.16 -63.96
C LEU A 4 49.44 -27.76 -63.34
N ARG A 5 49.80 -27.72 -62.04
CA ARG A 5 50.52 -26.66 -61.31
C ARG A 5 49.71 -25.41 -60.95
N GLY A 6 49.74 -24.89 -59.80
CA GLY A 6 50.82 -24.73 -58.86
C GLY A 6 50.34 -24.17 -57.54
N GLY A 7 51.13 -24.43 -56.53
CA GLY A 7 50.86 -24.06 -55.14
C GLY A 7 51.24 -22.63 -54.76
N VAL A 8 50.76 -22.22 -53.67
CA VAL A 8 51.43 -21.32 -52.71
C VAL A 8 50.87 -21.62 -51.30
N THR A 9 51.78 -21.95 -50.42
CA THR A 9 51.57 -22.14 -48.99
C THR A 9 51.35 -20.79 -48.29
N ALA A 10 50.31 -20.69 -47.51
CA ALA A 10 50.25 -19.68 -46.48
C ALA A 10 49.71 -20.34 -45.17
N ALA A 11 50.59 -20.32 -44.20
CA ALA A 11 50.26 -20.80 -42.83
C ALA A 11 49.26 -19.89 -42.18
N ALA A 12 48.13 -20.44 -41.76
CA ALA A 12 47.19 -19.76 -40.89
C ALA A 12 47.23 -20.41 -39.50
N VAL A 13 47.59 -19.60 -38.54
CA VAL A 13 47.61 -19.93 -37.11
C VAL A 13 46.18 -20.14 -36.63
N LEU A 14 45.86 -21.36 -36.16
CA LEU A 14 44.61 -21.66 -35.46
C LEU A 14 44.70 -21.15 -34.03
N ILE A 15 43.95 -20.09 -33.73
CA ILE A 15 43.64 -19.72 -32.35
C ILE A 15 42.39 -20.51 -31.94
N LEU A 16 42.57 -21.51 -31.09
CA LEU A 16 41.50 -22.24 -30.44
C LEU A 16 40.85 -21.31 -29.38
N GLY A 17 39.76 -20.70 -29.75
CA GLY A 17 38.86 -20.03 -28.81
C GLY A 17 38.03 -21.09 -28.07
N VAL A 18 38.33 -21.30 -26.79
CA VAL A 18 37.48 -22.10 -25.87
C VAL A 18 36.26 -21.28 -25.49
N THR A 19 35.17 -21.47 -26.21
CA THR A 19 33.86 -20.95 -25.75
C THR A 19 33.33 -21.88 -24.65
N GLY A 20 33.52 -21.48 -23.41
CA GLY A 20 32.88 -22.11 -22.26
C GLY A 20 31.38 -21.82 -22.28
N CYS A 21 30.56 -22.78 -22.71
CA CYS A 21 29.13 -22.78 -22.45
C CYS A 21 28.92 -23.05 -20.94
N THR A 22 28.65 -22.01 -20.18
CA THR A 22 28.04 -22.19 -18.87
C THR A 22 26.59 -22.64 -19.07
N GLN A 23 26.33 -23.92 -18.86
CA GLN A 23 24.98 -24.46 -18.69
C GLN A 23 24.39 -23.83 -17.42
N GLN A 24 23.51 -22.84 -17.56
CA GLN A 24 22.59 -22.46 -16.52
C GLN A 24 21.56 -23.57 -16.37
N THR A 25 21.63 -24.31 -15.27
CA THR A 25 20.55 -25.17 -14.80
C THR A 25 19.33 -24.28 -14.52
N PRO A 26 18.13 -24.61 -15.00
CA PRO A 26 16.92 -23.93 -14.58
C PRO A 26 16.65 -24.31 -13.14
N GLY A 27 17.00 -23.44 -12.20
CA GLY A 27 16.47 -23.51 -10.84
C GLY A 27 14.97 -23.34 -10.91
N ALA A 28 14.23 -24.31 -10.34
CA ALA A 28 12.79 -24.19 -10.13
C ALA A 28 12.55 -23.05 -9.14
N GLY A 29 12.41 -21.82 -9.64
CA GLY A 29 11.92 -20.66 -8.90
C GLY A 29 10.42 -20.84 -8.76
N GLY A 30 9.96 -21.22 -7.56
CA GLY A 30 8.59 -20.95 -7.16
C GLY A 30 8.34 -19.44 -7.21
N PRO A 31 7.08 -18.95 -7.23
CA PRO A 31 6.79 -17.54 -7.28
C PRO A 31 7.35 -16.87 -6.02
N GLU A 32 8.55 -16.30 -6.12
CA GLU A 32 9.05 -15.33 -5.15
C GLU A 32 8.14 -14.12 -5.29
N GLY A 33 7.22 -13.96 -4.36
CA GLY A 33 6.48 -12.73 -4.22
C GLY A 33 7.48 -11.61 -3.97
N SER A 34 7.79 -10.84 -5.01
CA SER A 34 8.66 -9.69 -4.93
C SER A 34 8.17 -8.79 -3.80
N ALA A 35 8.96 -8.62 -2.75
CA ALA A 35 8.75 -7.54 -1.82
C ALA A 35 8.77 -6.25 -2.63
N GLY A 36 7.79 -5.37 -2.42
CA GLY A 36 7.82 -4.02 -3.00
C GLY A 36 9.12 -3.35 -2.59
N ASP A 37 9.59 -2.41 -3.40
CA ASP A 37 10.77 -1.59 -3.05
C ASP A 37 10.49 -0.60 -1.92
N GLY A 38 9.26 -0.56 -1.41
CA GLY A 38 8.79 0.34 -0.34
C GLY A 38 8.76 1.81 -0.73
N HIS A 39 9.05 2.15 -1.99
CA HIS A 39 9.00 3.54 -2.45
C HIS A 39 7.56 4.03 -2.59
N ALA A 40 7.25 5.08 -1.84
CA ALA A 40 5.90 5.65 -1.80
C ALA A 40 5.44 6.14 -3.17
N VAL A 41 4.20 5.81 -3.53
CA VAL A 41 3.54 6.19 -4.79
C VAL A 41 2.45 7.23 -4.51
N SER A 42 2.25 8.15 -5.46
CA SER A 42 1.15 9.10 -5.41
C SER A 42 -0.20 8.39 -5.26
N PRO A 43 -1.10 8.85 -4.40
CA PRO A 43 -2.45 8.28 -4.31
C PRO A 43 -3.21 8.36 -5.65
N LEU A 44 -2.88 9.33 -6.51
CA LEU A 44 -3.48 9.46 -7.82
C LEU A 44 -3.07 8.33 -8.80
N ASP A 45 -1.92 7.70 -8.57
CA ASP A 45 -1.38 6.60 -9.35
C ASP A 45 -1.53 5.23 -8.64
N ASN A 46 -2.28 5.23 -7.52
CA ASN A 46 -2.55 4.08 -6.68
C ASN A 46 -4.04 4.04 -6.25
N PRO A 47 -4.98 3.94 -7.21
CA PRO A 47 -6.41 4.05 -6.92
C PRO A 47 -7.01 2.83 -6.20
N ASP A 48 -6.31 1.71 -6.18
CA ASP A 48 -6.70 0.46 -5.49
C ASP A 48 -5.92 0.20 -4.19
N GLY A 49 -4.89 1.02 -3.90
CA GLY A 49 -4.09 0.89 -2.70
C GLY A 49 -3.06 -0.24 -2.73
N THR A 50 -2.83 -0.89 -3.87
CA THR A 50 -1.92 -2.06 -3.97
C THR A 50 -0.45 -1.69 -4.07
N LYS A 51 -0.13 -0.44 -4.38
CA LYS A 51 1.24 0.07 -4.43
C LYS A 51 1.65 0.70 -3.08
N PRO A 52 2.97 0.84 -2.81
CA PRO A 52 3.45 1.33 -1.53
C PRO A 52 3.03 2.77 -1.18
N GLY A 53 2.79 2.98 0.09
CA GLY A 53 2.78 4.24 0.82
C GLY A 53 1.85 5.35 0.32
N LEU A 54 2.22 6.56 0.68
CA LEU A 54 1.66 7.81 0.18
C LEU A 54 2.82 8.75 -0.18
N ALA A 55 2.98 9.08 -1.46
CA ALA A 55 3.89 10.15 -1.87
C ALA A 55 3.18 11.51 -1.85
N PRO A 56 3.89 12.61 -1.48
CA PRO A 56 3.34 13.95 -1.51
C PRO A 56 2.86 14.38 -2.90
N LEU A 57 1.77 15.15 -2.96
CA LEU A 57 1.31 15.80 -4.19
C LEU A 57 1.98 17.19 -4.29
N THR A 58 3.11 17.26 -4.98
CA THR A 58 3.94 18.47 -5.04
C THR A 58 3.59 19.41 -6.18
N SER A 59 3.10 18.87 -7.33
CA SER A 59 2.74 19.69 -8.47
C SER A 59 1.36 20.36 -8.29
N ALA A 60 1.19 21.56 -8.85
CA ALA A 60 -0.11 22.23 -8.87
C ALA A 60 -1.17 21.40 -9.63
N ALA A 61 -0.77 20.70 -10.70
CA ALA A 61 -1.66 19.84 -11.48
C ALA A 61 -2.16 18.64 -10.65
N ASP A 62 -1.30 18.00 -9.87
CA ASP A 62 -1.70 16.88 -9.02
C ASP A 62 -2.59 17.33 -7.87
N ARG A 63 -2.29 18.47 -7.24
CA ARG A 63 -3.18 19.03 -6.22
C ARG A 63 -4.56 19.37 -6.81
N ALA A 64 -4.63 19.93 -8.01
CA ALA A 64 -5.91 20.19 -8.69
C ALA A 64 -6.68 18.89 -8.99
N ARG A 65 -6.00 17.82 -9.44
CA ARG A 65 -6.59 16.48 -9.64
C ARG A 65 -7.11 15.91 -8.31
N GLY A 66 -6.32 16.01 -7.25
CA GLY A 66 -6.72 15.57 -5.91
C GLY A 66 -7.93 16.34 -5.39
N ARG A 67 -7.93 17.67 -5.55
CA ARG A 67 -9.05 18.53 -5.21
C ARG A 67 -10.34 18.13 -5.96
N ALA A 68 -10.25 17.85 -7.25
CA ALA A 68 -11.40 17.41 -8.06
C ALA A 68 -11.97 16.05 -7.59
N LEU A 69 -11.15 15.14 -7.01
CA LEU A 69 -11.66 13.93 -6.34
C LEU A 69 -12.41 14.27 -5.06
N ILE A 70 -11.86 15.14 -4.22
CA ILE A 70 -12.49 15.57 -2.96
C ILE A 70 -13.83 16.25 -3.22
N GLU A 71 -13.95 17.05 -4.27
CA GLU A 71 -15.20 17.73 -4.66
C GLU A 71 -16.35 16.76 -4.96
N LYS A 72 -16.06 15.55 -5.44
CA LYS A 72 -17.05 14.50 -5.70
C LYS A 72 -17.57 13.81 -4.44
N VAL A 73 -16.88 13.94 -3.32
CA VAL A 73 -17.26 13.29 -2.07
C VAL A 73 -18.57 13.89 -1.54
N ALA A 74 -19.55 13.03 -1.25
CA ALA A 74 -20.81 13.45 -0.65
C ALA A 74 -20.63 13.88 0.80
N THR A 75 -21.50 14.76 1.29
CA THR A 75 -21.50 15.20 2.70
C THR A 75 -22.75 14.78 3.43
N LYS A 76 -22.60 14.50 4.74
CA LYS A 76 -23.68 14.15 5.65
C LYS A 76 -23.29 14.53 7.08
N GLY A 77 -24.27 14.79 7.93
CA GLY A 77 -24.05 14.90 9.37
C GLY A 77 -23.55 13.57 9.98
N ARG A 78 -22.64 13.64 10.93
CA ARG A 78 -22.11 12.46 11.63
C ARG A 78 -23.24 11.78 12.41
N GLY A 79 -23.44 10.48 12.17
CA GLY A 79 -24.42 9.66 12.87
C GLY A 79 -23.94 9.21 14.26
N PRO A 80 -24.82 8.54 15.05
CA PRO A 80 -24.45 8.05 16.35
C PRO A 80 -23.42 6.93 16.27
N LYS A 81 -22.56 6.84 17.30
CA LYS A 81 -21.61 5.73 17.50
C LYS A 81 -22.26 4.52 18.18
N THR A 82 -23.50 4.64 18.61
CA THR A 82 -24.24 3.57 19.30
C THR A 82 -24.19 2.26 18.54
N GLY A 83 -23.86 1.18 19.24
CA GLY A 83 -23.71 -0.15 18.66
C GLY A 83 -22.45 -0.39 17.85
N TYR A 84 -21.52 0.56 17.79
CA TYR A 84 -20.21 0.32 17.20
C TYR A 84 -19.40 -0.62 18.09
N GLU A 85 -18.93 -1.67 17.48
CA GLU A 85 -17.93 -2.60 18.02
C GLU A 85 -17.00 -2.97 16.87
N ARG A 86 -15.69 -3.10 17.17
CA ARG A 86 -14.69 -3.34 16.14
C ARG A 86 -14.88 -4.69 15.43
N ASP A 87 -15.33 -5.71 16.15
CA ASP A 87 -15.58 -7.06 15.64
C ASP A 87 -16.73 -7.14 14.62
N LYS A 88 -17.60 -6.11 14.56
CA LYS A 88 -18.61 -5.98 13.50
C LYS A 88 -18.00 -5.75 12.10
N PHE A 89 -16.72 -5.46 12.04
CA PHE A 89 -15.91 -5.35 10.83
C PHE A 89 -15.04 -6.61 10.59
N GLY A 90 -15.40 -7.74 11.22
CA GLY A 90 -14.66 -9.01 11.16
C GLY A 90 -13.49 -9.08 12.16
N TYR A 91 -12.81 -10.21 12.19
CA TYR A 91 -11.57 -10.33 12.96
C TYR A 91 -10.42 -9.56 12.30
N ALA A 92 -9.39 -9.23 13.08
CA ALA A 92 -8.29 -8.42 12.58
C ALA A 92 -7.51 -9.13 11.46
N TRP A 93 -7.27 -8.40 10.38
CA TRP A 93 -6.36 -8.78 9.29
C TRP A 93 -6.77 -10.05 8.54
N MET A 94 -8.04 -10.13 8.15
CA MET A 94 -8.60 -11.28 7.44
C MET A 94 -7.95 -11.49 6.07
N ASP A 95 -7.49 -12.73 5.79
CA ASP A 95 -7.20 -13.18 4.42
C ASP A 95 -8.48 -13.64 3.70
N SER A 96 -9.43 -14.21 4.43
CA SER A 96 -10.71 -14.75 3.90
C SER A 96 -11.81 -13.68 3.77
N VAL A 97 -11.46 -12.49 3.25
CA VAL A 97 -12.42 -11.39 3.07
C VAL A 97 -13.35 -11.70 1.90
N PRO A 98 -14.68 -11.56 2.05
CA PRO A 98 -15.61 -11.72 0.94
C PRO A 98 -15.44 -10.66 -0.16
N GLY A 99 -15.64 -11.06 -1.41
CA GLY A 99 -15.62 -10.17 -2.57
C GLY A 99 -14.21 -9.95 -3.16
N ASP A 100 -14.13 -9.00 -4.07
CA ASP A 100 -12.91 -8.67 -4.81
C ASP A 100 -12.11 -7.59 -4.06
N VAL A 101 -11.49 -8.01 -2.94
CA VAL A 101 -10.60 -7.15 -2.14
C VAL A 101 -9.16 -7.53 -2.48
N PRO A 102 -8.32 -6.59 -2.93
CA PRO A 102 -6.93 -6.88 -3.23
C PRO A 102 -6.20 -7.50 -2.02
N TYR A 103 -5.33 -8.48 -2.30
CA TYR A 103 -4.61 -9.32 -1.33
C TYR A 103 -5.46 -10.38 -0.59
N ALA A 104 -6.80 -10.33 -0.65
CA ALA A 104 -7.60 -11.41 -0.07
C ALA A 104 -7.29 -12.77 -0.74
N HIS A 105 -7.40 -13.84 0.04
CA HIS A 105 -7.20 -15.23 -0.39
C HIS A 105 -5.80 -15.56 -0.95
N ASN A 106 -4.77 -14.81 -0.55
CA ASN A 106 -3.39 -15.05 -0.97
C ASN A 106 -2.59 -15.94 0.01
N GLY A 107 -3.21 -16.36 1.12
CA GLY A 107 -2.62 -17.18 2.17
C GLY A 107 -1.83 -16.39 3.22
N CYS A 108 -1.78 -15.04 3.11
CA CYS A 108 -1.16 -14.15 4.08
C CYS A 108 -2.24 -13.31 4.78
N ASP A 109 -2.03 -12.93 6.03
CA ASP A 109 -2.92 -11.96 6.66
C ASP A 109 -2.67 -10.54 6.09
N THR A 110 -3.73 -9.74 6.01
CA THR A 110 -3.70 -8.38 5.46
C THR A 110 -2.60 -7.51 6.09
N ARG A 111 -2.32 -7.64 7.40
CA ARG A 111 -1.25 -6.88 8.04
C ARG A 111 0.13 -7.19 7.43
N ASN A 112 0.43 -8.47 7.22
CA ASN A 112 1.70 -8.87 6.63
C ASN A 112 1.82 -8.42 5.16
N ASP A 113 0.71 -8.42 4.40
CA ASP A 113 0.70 -7.90 3.03
C ASP A 113 1.04 -6.40 3.01
N LEU A 114 0.47 -5.61 3.92
CA LEU A 114 0.75 -4.18 4.01
C LEU A 114 2.19 -3.90 4.46
N LEU A 115 2.71 -4.66 5.44
CA LEU A 115 4.12 -4.55 5.85
C LEU A 115 5.07 -4.89 4.71
N ARG A 116 4.73 -5.90 3.88
CA ARG A 116 5.50 -6.26 2.69
C ARG A 116 5.38 -5.20 1.59
N ARG A 117 4.19 -4.62 1.40
CA ARG A 117 3.94 -3.59 0.39
C ARG A 117 4.76 -2.32 0.66
N ASP A 118 4.78 -1.85 1.90
CA ASP A 118 5.31 -0.53 2.26
C ASP A 118 6.72 -0.57 2.87
N GLY A 119 7.18 -1.74 3.29
CA GLY A 119 8.51 -1.91 3.89
C GLY A 119 9.62 -1.98 2.86
N GLN A 120 10.77 -1.41 3.22
CA GLN A 120 12.06 -1.66 2.57
C GLN A 120 12.85 -2.69 3.39
N ASP A 121 13.79 -3.39 2.77
CA ASP A 121 14.63 -4.43 3.41
C ASP A 121 13.82 -5.47 4.18
N VAL A 122 12.66 -5.84 3.64
CA VAL A 122 11.72 -6.76 4.28
C VAL A 122 12.34 -8.13 4.49
N ARG A 123 12.30 -8.60 5.73
CA ARG A 123 12.73 -9.97 6.09
C ARG A 123 11.55 -10.77 6.58
N PHE A 124 11.46 -11.99 6.07
CA PHE A 124 10.43 -12.94 6.47
C PHE A 124 10.95 -13.92 7.53
N ARG A 125 10.03 -14.48 8.31
CA ARG A 125 10.30 -15.59 9.20
C ARG A 125 10.82 -16.78 8.39
N LYS A 126 11.83 -17.48 8.89
CA LYS A 126 12.38 -18.69 8.25
C LYS A 126 11.25 -19.67 7.89
N GLY A 127 11.21 -20.08 6.62
CA GLY A 127 10.18 -20.98 6.09
C GLY A 127 8.80 -20.34 5.85
N SER A 128 8.71 -19.02 5.84
CA SER A 128 7.46 -18.31 5.54
C SER A 128 7.69 -17.25 4.45
N THR A 129 6.77 -17.14 3.51
CA THR A 129 6.72 -16.09 2.50
C THR A 129 5.76 -14.95 2.89
N CYS A 130 5.05 -15.11 4.02
CA CYS A 130 4.05 -14.16 4.51
C CYS A 130 4.53 -13.35 5.73
N VAL A 131 5.05 -14.03 6.74
CA VAL A 131 5.27 -13.42 8.06
C VAL A 131 6.50 -12.53 8.04
N VAL A 132 6.28 -11.22 7.95
CA VAL A 132 7.33 -10.20 8.08
C VAL A 132 7.83 -10.14 9.51
N VAL A 133 9.17 -10.17 9.70
CA VAL A 133 9.80 -10.10 11.02
C VAL A 133 10.62 -8.83 11.23
N SER A 134 11.08 -8.19 10.15
CA SER A 134 11.70 -6.86 10.20
C SER A 134 11.57 -6.15 8.86
N MET A 135 11.59 -4.84 8.89
CA MET A 135 11.62 -3.95 7.72
C MET A 135 12.02 -2.54 8.14
N THR A 136 12.42 -1.72 7.19
CA THR A 136 12.52 -0.27 7.33
C THR A 136 11.24 0.36 6.77
N LEU A 137 10.59 1.22 7.54
CA LEU A 137 9.41 1.99 7.11
C LEU A 137 9.76 3.48 7.00
N HIS A 138 9.52 4.07 5.85
CA HIS A 138 9.43 5.53 5.72
C HIS A 138 8.00 5.96 6.05
N ASP A 139 7.79 6.35 7.31
CA ASP A 139 6.46 6.65 7.83
C ASP A 139 5.85 7.89 7.16
N PRO A 140 4.73 7.74 6.44
CA PRO A 140 4.14 8.86 5.72
C PRO A 140 3.51 9.92 6.64
N TYR A 141 3.19 9.58 7.89
CA TYR A 141 2.54 10.53 8.79
C TYR A 141 3.51 11.49 9.46
N THR A 142 4.72 11.04 9.74
CA THR A 142 5.72 11.84 10.45
C THR A 142 6.93 12.19 9.60
N GLY A 143 7.10 11.56 8.43
CA GLY A 143 8.30 11.67 7.60
C GLY A 143 9.54 10.97 8.19
N LYS A 144 9.39 10.21 9.29
CA LYS A 144 10.49 9.50 9.95
C LYS A 144 10.77 8.15 9.30
N THR A 145 12.03 7.73 9.39
CA THR A 145 12.42 6.35 9.10
C THR A 145 12.35 5.52 10.38
N ILE A 146 11.65 4.38 10.34
CA ILE A 146 11.43 3.49 11.48
C ILE A 146 12.00 2.12 11.16
N GLU A 147 13.02 1.70 11.92
CA GLU A 147 13.53 0.33 11.92
C GLU A 147 12.59 -0.55 12.75
N TRP A 148 11.73 -1.28 12.05
CA TRP A 148 10.71 -2.10 12.69
C TRP A 148 11.14 -3.56 12.83
N THR A 149 10.80 -4.13 13.97
CA THR A 149 10.92 -5.59 14.22
C THR A 149 9.64 -6.12 14.85
N LYS A 150 9.32 -7.39 14.57
CA LYS A 150 8.11 -8.05 15.11
C LYS A 150 8.09 -8.12 16.65
N SER A 151 9.24 -8.13 17.30
CA SER A 151 9.34 -8.08 18.78
C SER A 151 8.88 -6.72 19.36
N ARG A 152 8.89 -5.67 18.55
CA ARG A 152 8.38 -4.33 18.88
C ARG A 152 7.21 -3.96 17.99
N ALA A 153 6.26 -4.88 17.83
CA ALA A 153 5.19 -4.80 16.84
C ALA A 153 4.36 -3.50 16.89
N THR A 154 4.23 -2.88 18.07
CA THR A 154 3.42 -1.66 18.29
C THR A 154 4.06 -0.39 17.79
N THR A 155 5.38 -0.38 17.47
CA THR A 155 6.05 0.81 16.94
C THR A 155 5.57 1.17 15.53
N VAL A 156 5.09 0.19 14.75
CA VAL A 156 4.38 0.38 13.50
C VAL A 156 3.01 -0.28 13.62
N GLN A 157 1.97 0.48 13.31
CA GLN A 157 0.59 0.01 13.28
C GLN A 157 0.02 0.17 11.87
N ILE A 158 -0.94 -0.67 11.50
CA ILE A 158 -1.72 -0.47 10.29
C ILE A 158 -2.89 0.43 10.65
N ASP A 159 -2.89 1.63 10.10
CA ASP A 159 -3.97 2.57 10.24
C ASP A 159 -5.07 2.33 9.19
N HIS A 160 -6.31 2.50 9.60
CA HIS A 160 -7.42 2.70 8.67
C HIS A 160 -7.48 4.21 8.36
N VAL A 161 -7.12 4.60 7.14
CA VAL A 161 -7.10 6.01 6.68
C VAL A 161 -8.45 6.65 6.99
N MET A 162 -9.55 5.98 6.64
CA MET A 162 -10.91 6.28 7.09
C MET A 162 -11.22 5.33 8.26
N PRO A 163 -11.30 5.84 9.51
CA PRO A 163 -11.41 4.98 10.69
C PRO A 163 -12.71 4.18 10.73
N LEU A 164 -12.67 2.92 11.16
CA LEU A 164 -13.88 2.06 11.19
C LEU A 164 -15.03 2.62 12.02
N SER A 165 -14.71 3.31 13.12
CA SER A 165 -15.73 4.00 13.94
C SER A 165 -16.31 5.22 13.20
N TYR A 166 -15.51 5.91 12.40
CA TYR A 166 -15.98 6.97 11.50
C TYR A 166 -16.90 6.38 10.42
N ASP A 167 -16.48 5.30 9.75
CA ASP A 167 -17.25 4.59 8.73
C ASP A 167 -18.63 4.18 9.27
N TRP A 168 -18.67 3.62 10.49
CA TRP A 168 -19.90 3.26 11.18
C TRP A 168 -20.86 4.42 11.27
N GLN A 169 -20.40 5.56 11.77
CA GLN A 169 -21.19 6.78 11.95
C GLN A 169 -21.61 7.40 10.61
N MET A 170 -20.81 7.23 9.56
CA MET A 170 -21.12 7.76 8.23
C MET A 170 -22.04 6.86 7.41
N GLY A 171 -22.32 5.63 7.86
CA GLY A 171 -23.34 4.78 7.24
C GLY A 171 -23.08 3.29 7.25
N ALA A 172 -21.85 2.84 7.55
CA ALA A 172 -21.50 1.42 7.57
C ALA A 172 -22.25 0.60 8.63
N SER A 173 -22.87 1.26 9.63
CA SER A 173 -23.78 0.62 10.58
C SER A 173 -24.94 -0.14 9.94
N ARG A 174 -25.34 0.25 8.72
CA ARG A 174 -26.43 -0.34 7.93
C ARG A 174 -25.97 -1.31 6.85
N TRP A 175 -24.66 -1.52 6.70
CA TRP A 175 -24.13 -2.43 5.69
C TRP A 175 -24.25 -3.90 6.10
N SER A 176 -24.15 -4.79 5.12
CA SER A 176 -23.88 -6.20 5.38
C SER A 176 -22.54 -6.38 6.11
N LYS A 177 -22.37 -7.50 6.78
CA LYS A 177 -21.11 -7.87 7.41
C LYS A 177 -19.98 -7.90 6.38
N ASP A 178 -20.21 -8.54 5.23
CA ASP A 178 -19.23 -8.67 4.15
C ASP A 178 -18.68 -7.32 3.68
N LYS A 179 -19.56 -6.33 3.47
CA LYS A 179 -19.11 -4.98 3.08
C LYS A 179 -18.30 -4.28 4.16
N ARG A 180 -18.60 -4.53 5.44
CA ARG A 180 -17.79 -4.00 6.55
C ARG A 180 -16.43 -4.71 6.65
N GLU A 181 -16.39 -6.02 6.44
CA GLU A 181 -15.14 -6.77 6.38
C GLU A 181 -14.27 -6.33 5.19
N ALA A 182 -14.90 -6.05 4.04
CA ALA A 182 -14.20 -5.54 2.87
C ALA A 182 -13.46 -4.22 3.16
N ILE A 183 -14.14 -3.17 3.66
CA ILE A 183 -13.48 -1.88 3.93
C ILE A 183 -12.41 -1.97 5.02
N ALA A 184 -12.58 -2.91 5.97
CA ALA A 184 -11.63 -3.11 7.07
C ALA A 184 -10.32 -3.78 6.63
N ASN A 185 -10.33 -4.47 5.49
CA ASN A 185 -9.17 -5.19 4.95
C ASN A 185 -8.75 -4.68 3.56
N ASP A 186 -9.39 -3.62 3.06
CA ASP A 186 -9.05 -3.02 1.77
C ASP A 186 -7.70 -2.27 1.85
N PRO A 187 -6.69 -2.64 1.05
CA PRO A 187 -5.40 -1.97 1.03
C PRO A 187 -5.49 -0.47 0.68
N LEU A 188 -6.57 -0.03 0.01
CA LEU A 188 -6.83 1.39 -0.21
C LEU A 188 -7.07 2.15 1.09
N ASN A 189 -7.71 1.50 2.08
CA ASN A 189 -7.99 2.08 3.40
C ASN A 189 -6.89 1.83 4.43
N LEU A 190 -5.84 1.10 4.07
CA LEU A 190 -4.85 0.60 5.03
C LEU A 190 -3.45 1.11 4.71
N ILE A 191 -2.75 1.59 5.75
CA ILE A 191 -1.37 2.06 5.63
C ILE A 191 -0.58 1.81 6.92
N PRO A 192 0.64 1.22 6.85
CA PRO A 192 1.54 1.14 7.97
C PRO A 192 2.08 2.52 8.35
N VAL A 193 2.02 2.86 9.64
CA VAL A 193 2.41 4.17 10.15
C VAL A 193 3.03 4.09 11.55
N ASP A 194 3.64 5.17 12.02
CA ASP A 194 4.10 5.34 13.40
C ASP A 194 2.97 5.06 14.41
N GLY A 195 3.19 4.11 15.31
CA GLY A 195 2.18 3.65 16.26
C GLY A 195 1.64 4.75 17.17
N PRO A 196 2.49 5.56 17.85
CA PRO A 196 2.07 6.71 18.64
C PRO A 196 1.21 7.71 17.85
N THR A 197 1.60 8.02 16.62
CA THR A 197 0.87 8.95 15.74
C THR A 197 -0.49 8.40 15.34
N ASN A 198 -0.57 7.09 15.05
CA ASN A 198 -1.86 6.41 14.84
C ASN A 198 -2.75 6.46 16.08
N GLY A 199 -2.17 6.22 17.25
CA GLY A 199 -2.90 6.36 18.52
C GLY A 199 -3.50 7.76 18.73
N ALA A 200 -2.74 8.80 18.39
CA ALA A 200 -3.20 10.20 18.46
C ALA A 200 -4.31 10.51 17.45
N LYS A 201 -4.28 9.88 16.26
CA LYS A 201 -5.36 10.00 15.26
C LYS A 201 -6.66 9.39 15.75
N SER A 202 -6.61 8.21 16.36
CA SER A 202 -7.80 7.49 16.87
C SER A 202 -8.91 7.37 15.80
N ASP A 203 -10.14 7.78 16.10
CA ASP A 203 -11.30 7.75 15.20
C ASP A 203 -11.63 9.11 14.56
N SER A 204 -10.62 9.97 14.46
CA SER A 204 -10.75 11.34 13.94
C SER A 204 -10.88 11.38 12.41
N GLY A 205 -11.77 12.26 11.93
CA GLY A 205 -11.77 12.70 10.54
C GLY A 205 -10.78 13.86 10.30
N PRO A 206 -10.60 14.27 9.03
CA PRO A 206 -9.63 15.31 8.65
C PRO A 206 -9.82 16.67 9.31
N ALA A 207 -11.04 17.03 9.72
CA ALA A 207 -11.30 18.28 10.42
C ALA A 207 -10.74 18.31 11.86
N THR A 208 -10.50 17.11 12.45
CA THR A 208 -10.04 16.97 13.83
C THR A 208 -8.58 16.57 13.92
N TRP A 209 -8.10 15.79 12.95
CA TRP A 209 -6.73 15.34 12.90
C TRP A 209 -6.19 15.29 11.48
N LEU A 210 -4.95 15.68 11.33
CA LEU A 210 -4.16 15.57 10.10
C LEU A 210 -2.75 15.06 10.44
N PRO A 211 -2.06 14.36 9.52
CA PRO A 211 -0.66 13.98 9.73
C PRO A 211 0.21 15.16 10.19
N PRO A 212 1.13 14.96 11.16
CA PRO A 212 2.10 15.96 11.57
C PRO A 212 2.93 16.53 10.42
N ASP A 213 3.40 15.64 9.52
CA ASP A 213 4.05 16.06 8.28
C ASP A 213 3.06 16.82 7.39
N LYS A 214 3.30 18.11 7.22
CA LYS A 214 2.45 18.97 6.38
C LYS A 214 2.54 18.63 4.90
N GLY A 215 3.69 18.11 4.45
CA GLY A 215 3.93 17.75 3.06
C GLY A 215 3.01 16.65 2.53
N ILE A 216 2.62 15.71 3.41
CA ILE A 216 1.78 14.57 3.04
C ILE A 216 0.27 14.87 3.10
N ARG A 217 -0.16 15.97 3.69
CA ARG A 217 -1.57 16.20 4.02
C ARG A 217 -2.50 16.17 2.82
N CYS A 218 -2.11 16.77 1.69
CA CYS A 218 -2.93 16.69 0.47
C CYS A 218 -3.06 15.23 0.00
N ALA A 219 -1.97 14.46 -0.03
CA ALA A 219 -2.02 13.04 -0.40
C ALA A 219 -2.89 12.21 0.55
N TYR A 220 -2.79 12.47 1.87
CA TYR A 220 -3.60 11.82 2.89
C TYR A 220 -5.10 12.07 2.68
N VAL A 221 -5.51 13.31 2.47
CA VAL A 221 -6.94 13.62 2.29
C VAL A 221 -7.46 13.15 0.91
N VAL A 222 -6.61 13.07 -0.10
CA VAL A 222 -6.96 12.43 -1.38
C VAL A 222 -7.20 10.93 -1.18
N ARG A 223 -6.36 10.23 -0.42
CA ARG A 223 -6.58 8.83 -0.07
C ARG A 223 -7.87 8.65 0.72
N PHE A 224 -8.17 9.52 1.68
CA PHE A 224 -9.43 9.53 2.41
C PHE A 224 -10.63 9.69 1.47
N ALA A 225 -10.53 10.60 0.48
CA ALA A 225 -11.56 10.79 -0.53
C ALA A 225 -11.73 9.55 -1.44
N GLN A 226 -10.64 8.88 -1.83
CA GLN A 226 -10.70 7.66 -2.62
C GLN A 226 -11.46 6.54 -1.90
N VAL A 227 -11.20 6.33 -0.60
CA VAL A 227 -11.93 5.37 0.23
C VAL A 227 -13.41 5.74 0.30
N SER A 228 -13.71 7.01 0.60
CA SER A 228 -15.08 7.55 0.64
C SER A 228 -15.84 7.28 -0.66
N LEU A 229 -15.21 7.55 -1.80
CA LEU A 229 -15.82 7.35 -3.13
C LEU A 229 -16.02 5.87 -3.46
N LYS A 230 -15.00 5.02 -3.21
CA LYS A 230 -15.08 3.58 -3.47
C LYS A 230 -16.24 2.92 -2.72
N TYR A 231 -16.42 3.30 -1.45
CA TYR A 231 -17.43 2.70 -0.58
C TYR A 231 -18.76 3.46 -0.55
N ALA A 232 -18.86 4.58 -1.28
CA ALA A 232 -20.00 5.50 -1.26
C ALA A 232 -20.35 5.95 0.18
N LEU A 233 -19.33 6.17 1.01
CA LEU A 233 -19.48 6.75 2.34
C LEU A 233 -19.32 8.27 2.27
N PRO A 234 -20.30 9.06 2.72
CA PRO A 234 -20.14 10.50 2.83
C PRO A 234 -19.14 10.85 3.93
N VAL A 235 -18.66 12.10 3.92
CA VAL A 235 -17.89 12.70 5.01
C VAL A 235 -18.68 13.83 5.66
N THR A 236 -18.21 14.39 6.79
CA THR A 236 -18.85 15.61 7.30
C THR A 236 -18.50 16.82 6.43
N ALA A 237 -19.33 17.85 6.47
CA ALA A 237 -19.05 19.11 5.75
C ALA A 237 -17.73 19.75 6.22
N ALA A 238 -17.44 19.69 7.52
CA ALA A 238 -16.19 20.18 8.10
C ALA A 238 -14.98 19.38 7.61
N ASP A 239 -15.08 18.04 7.54
CA ASP A 239 -14.01 17.20 6.99
C ASP A 239 -13.76 17.54 5.52
N LYS A 240 -14.81 17.64 4.69
CA LYS A 240 -14.66 18.00 3.27
C LYS A 240 -14.00 19.37 3.08
N GLN A 241 -14.41 20.37 3.86
CA GLN A 241 -13.79 21.69 3.81
C GLN A 241 -12.31 21.64 4.18
N MET A 242 -11.95 20.90 5.26
CA MET A 242 -10.56 20.72 5.64
C MET A 242 -9.77 20.01 4.55
N MET A 243 -10.30 18.95 3.96
CA MET A 243 -9.67 18.20 2.88
C MET A 243 -9.37 19.11 1.67
N LEU A 244 -10.32 19.92 1.24
CA LEU A 244 -10.15 20.88 0.14
C LEU A 244 -9.02 21.89 0.43
N GLY A 245 -8.93 22.36 1.68
CA GLY A 245 -7.88 23.29 2.11
C GLY A 245 -6.47 22.71 2.09
N GLN A 246 -6.31 21.37 2.23
CA GLN A 246 -4.97 20.75 2.20
C GLN A 246 -4.40 20.63 0.78
N CYS A 247 -5.23 20.71 -0.25
CA CYS A 247 -4.81 20.63 -1.66
C CYS A 247 -4.91 22.00 -2.39
N ALA A 248 -4.91 23.10 -1.62
CA ALA A 248 -4.92 24.45 -2.17
C ALA A 248 -3.55 24.83 -2.76
#